data_a2ebeb8630930c589f9010796ec725f8
#
_entry.id   a2ebeb8630930c589f9010796ec725f8
#
_cell.length_a   1.000
_cell.length_b   1.000
_cell.length_c   1.000
_cell.angle_alpha   90.00
_cell.angle_beta   90.00
_cell.angle_gamma   90.00
#
_symmetry.space_group_name_H-M   'P 1'
#
loop_
_entity.id
_entity.type
_entity.pdbx_description
1 polymer ?
#
loop_
_entity_poly.entity_id
_entity_poly.type
_entity_poly.pdbx_seq_one_letter_code
_entity_poly.pdbx_strand_id
1 'polypeptide(L)'
;MAIAAYLLDIEGTTTPIDFVHKILFPFAKERIERFVSENFEALEEEILQLKAEHAADKKYSSDFQSNSPASVAEYLRFLIDVDRKSTPLKSIQGKIWQAGYESGDLRSQIFDDVPPAFERWKAAGKTIAIYSSGSVLAQKNLFKFTDHGDLTTFISDYFDTNVGGKKEAESYRKIAEELGFEANVILFVSDVPAELEAARSSGLQTALSIRKGNASIDEDFTHQAVQTFDELPN
;
A
#
# COMPACT_ATOMS: atom_id res chain seq x y z
N MET A 1 3.98 -27.71 3.25
CA MET A 1 4.64 -27.74 1.91
C MET A 1 5.68 -26.65 1.89
N ALA A 2 6.70 -26.75 1.05
CA ALA A 2 7.71 -25.68 0.95
C ALA A 2 7.08 -24.44 0.28
N ILE A 3 7.39 -23.26 0.79
CA ILE A 3 6.95 -21.99 0.21
C ILE A 3 7.70 -21.76 -1.11
N ALA A 4 6.98 -21.36 -2.16
CA ALA A 4 7.54 -20.98 -3.46
C ALA A 4 7.45 -19.44 -3.68
N ALA A 5 6.43 -18.80 -3.11
CA ALA A 5 6.24 -17.38 -3.25
C ALA A 5 5.81 -16.73 -1.92
N TYR A 6 6.28 -15.51 -1.70
CA TYR A 6 5.87 -14.61 -0.62
C TYR A 6 5.00 -13.52 -1.18
N LEU A 7 3.78 -13.39 -0.67
CA LEU A 7 2.89 -12.26 -0.91
C LEU A 7 2.89 -11.41 0.36
N LEU A 8 3.29 -10.15 0.27
CA LEU A 8 3.54 -9.32 1.44
C LEU A 8 2.66 -8.07 1.42
N ASP A 9 2.09 -7.78 2.56
CA ASP A 9 1.49 -6.46 2.82
C ASP A 9 2.58 -5.41 3.08
N ILE A 10 2.21 -4.14 3.05
CA ILE A 10 3.11 -3.01 3.28
C ILE A 10 3.01 -2.51 4.72
N GLU A 11 1.87 -1.90 5.08
CA GLU A 11 1.68 -1.23 6.35
C GLU A 11 1.70 -2.24 7.51
N GLY A 12 2.52 -1.98 8.54
CA GLY A 12 2.64 -2.89 9.68
C GLY A 12 3.26 -4.25 9.36
N THR A 13 3.76 -4.47 8.14
CA THR A 13 4.33 -5.75 7.68
C THR A 13 5.75 -5.57 7.16
N THR A 14 5.93 -4.85 6.06
CA THR A 14 7.26 -4.50 5.52
C THR A 14 7.69 -3.09 5.94
N THR A 15 6.73 -2.22 6.24
CA THR A 15 6.90 -0.78 6.52
C THR A 15 6.22 -0.43 7.84
N PRO A 16 6.84 0.40 8.71
CA PRO A 16 6.17 0.88 9.91
C PRO A 16 4.88 1.62 9.58
N ILE A 17 3.79 1.30 10.28
CA ILE A 17 2.49 1.98 10.10
C ILE A 17 2.60 3.49 10.36
N ASP A 18 3.49 3.88 11.28
CA ASP A 18 3.79 5.27 11.60
C ASP A 18 4.37 6.04 10.41
N PHE A 19 5.14 5.40 9.54
CA PHE A 19 5.66 6.02 8.33
C PHE A 19 4.52 6.48 7.42
N VAL A 20 3.53 5.63 7.20
CA VAL A 20 2.39 5.95 6.34
C VAL A 20 1.54 7.07 6.94
N HIS A 21 1.16 6.93 8.22
CA HIS A 21 0.23 7.86 8.86
C HIS A 21 0.87 9.16 9.33
N LYS A 22 2.14 9.14 9.78
CA LYS A 22 2.82 10.33 10.36
C LYS A 22 3.76 11.04 9.40
N ILE A 23 4.15 10.39 8.29
CA ILE A 23 5.08 10.98 7.32
C ILE A 23 4.42 11.07 5.94
N LEU A 24 4.00 9.95 5.35
CA LEU A 24 3.56 9.89 3.96
C LEU A 24 2.29 10.72 3.71
N PHE A 25 1.24 10.49 4.49
CA PHE A 25 0.00 11.27 4.36
C PHE A 25 0.16 12.76 4.69
N PRO A 26 0.82 13.15 5.80
CA PRO A 26 1.11 14.56 6.08
C PRO A 26 1.95 15.21 4.98
N PHE A 27 2.96 14.53 4.45
CA PHE A 27 3.78 15.04 3.34
C PHE A 27 2.93 15.43 2.13
N ALA A 28 1.98 14.59 1.73
CA ALA A 28 1.07 14.92 0.63
C ALA A 28 0.14 16.07 0.99
N LYS A 29 -0.46 16.04 2.19
CA LYS A 29 -1.41 17.06 2.66
C LYS A 29 -0.79 18.46 2.69
N GLU A 30 0.45 18.58 3.14
CA GLU A 30 1.17 19.86 3.19
C GLU A 30 1.48 20.42 1.80
N ARG A 31 1.70 19.54 0.82
CA ARG A 31 2.13 19.93 -0.53
C ARG A 31 0.99 20.05 -1.54
N ILE A 32 -0.21 19.62 -1.17
CA ILE A 32 -1.34 19.48 -2.10
C ILE A 32 -1.72 20.79 -2.79
N GLU A 33 -1.73 21.92 -2.05
CA GLU A 33 -2.10 23.23 -2.59
C GLU A 33 -1.12 23.71 -3.64
N ARG A 34 0.18 23.65 -3.31
CA ARG A 34 1.25 24.01 -4.22
C ARG A 34 1.25 23.09 -5.45
N PHE A 35 1.15 21.78 -5.23
CA PHE A 35 1.19 20.78 -6.31
C PHE A 35 0.02 20.96 -7.27
N VAL A 36 -1.20 21.14 -6.76
CA VAL A 36 -2.38 21.38 -7.59
C VAL A 36 -2.25 22.69 -8.35
N SER A 37 -1.75 23.76 -7.73
CA SER A 37 -1.55 25.04 -8.40
C SER A 37 -0.54 24.99 -9.54
N GLU A 38 0.59 24.27 -9.32
CA GLU A 38 1.67 24.17 -10.30
C GLU A 38 1.33 23.19 -11.46
N ASN A 39 0.44 22.22 -11.23
CA ASN A 39 0.13 21.16 -12.18
C ASN A 39 -1.33 21.15 -12.66
N PHE A 40 -2.07 22.22 -12.46
CA PHE A 40 -3.52 22.26 -12.61
C PHE A 40 -4.03 21.73 -13.95
N GLU A 41 -3.41 22.15 -15.04
CA GLU A 41 -3.77 21.71 -16.40
C GLU A 41 -3.50 20.21 -16.61
N ALA A 42 -2.44 19.67 -15.99
CA ALA A 42 -2.08 18.25 -16.09
C ALA A 42 -2.95 17.34 -15.21
N LEU A 43 -3.81 17.90 -14.36
CA LEU A 43 -4.73 17.20 -13.46
C LEU A 43 -6.18 17.20 -13.95
N GLU A 44 -6.43 17.54 -15.22
CA GLU A 44 -7.79 17.68 -15.76
C GLU A 44 -8.65 16.43 -15.52
N GLU A 45 -8.08 15.24 -15.73
CA GLU A 45 -8.79 13.97 -15.54
C GLU A 45 -9.17 13.75 -14.06
N GLU A 46 -8.23 13.93 -13.15
CA GLU A 46 -8.48 13.80 -11.70
C GLU A 46 -9.49 14.84 -11.22
N ILE A 47 -9.40 16.07 -11.72
CA ILE A 47 -10.34 17.15 -11.37
C ILE A 47 -11.77 16.83 -11.86
N LEU A 48 -11.90 16.26 -13.04
CA LEU A 48 -13.20 15.81 -13.56
C LEU A 48 -13.79 14.70 -12.67
N GLN A 49 -12.99 13.74 -12.26
CA GLN A 49 -13.40 12.67 -11.33
C GLN A 49 -13.78 13.25 -9.95
N LEU A 50 -12.99 14.18 -9.40
CA LEU A 50 -13.29 14.87 -8.14
C LEU A 50 -14.63 15.61 -8.22
N LYS A 51 -14.93 16.26 -9.34
CA LYS A 51 -16.22 16.92 -9.57
C LYS A 51 -17.38 15.94 -9.51
N ALA A 52 -17.22 14.75 -10.09
CA ALA A 52 -18.24 13.71 -10.04
C ALA A 52 -18.41 13.14 -8.62
N GLU A 53 -17.31 12.89 -7.90
CA GLU A 53 -17.34 12.44 -6.50
C GLU A 53 -17.98 13.49 -5.59
N HIS A 54 -17.64 14.77 -5.76
CA HIS A 54 -18.21 15.87 -4.97
C HIS A 54 -19.73 15.98 -5.15
N ALA A 55 -20.24 15.80 -6.37
CA ALA A 55 -21.68 15.85 -6.62
C ALA A 55 -22.49 14.82 -5.80
N ALA A 56 -21.86 13.73 -5.41
CA ALA A 56 -22.43 12.68 -4.56
C ALA A 56 -22.07 12.85 -3.07
N ASP A 57 -21.14 13.75 -2.72
CA ASP A 57 -20.63 13.92 -1.36
C ASP A 57 -21.56 14.82 -0.53
N LYS A 58 -22.22 14.22 0.47
CA LYS A 58 -23.11 14.94 1.39
C LYS A 58 -22.38 15.49 2.63
N LYS A 59 -21.09 15.19 2.81
CA LYS A 59 -20.33 15.57 4.01
C LYS A 59 -19.51 16.84 3.81
N TYR A 60 -19.18 17.18 2.58
CA TYR A 60 -18.47 18.41 2.27
C TYR A 60 -19.50 19.54 2.11
N SER A 61 -19.39 20.58 2.93
CA SER A 61 -20.36 21.68 3.00
C SER A 61 -19.93 22.94 2.26
N SER A 62 -18.66 23.02 1.84
CA SER A 62 -18.15 24.15 1.07
C SER A 62 -18.49 24.02 -0.42
N ASP A 63 -18.56 25.15 -1.11
CA ASP A 63 -18.75 25.16 -2.56
C ASP A 63 -17.49 24.65 -3.27
N PHE A 64 -17.66 23.68 -4.18
CA PHE A 64 -16.56 23.10 -4.96
C PHE A 64 -16.52 23.69 -6.36
N GLN A 65 -15.43 24.38 -6.68
CA GLN A 65 -15.18 24.98 -7.98
C GLN A 65 -14.04 24.23 -8.69
N SER A 66 -14.41 23.38 -9.66
CA SER A 66 -13.44 22.56 -10.41
C SER A 66 -12.47 23.36 -11.29
N ASN A 67 -12.72 24.64 -11.52
CA ASN A 67 -11.85 25.56 -12.24
C ASN A 67 -10.95 26.42 -11.32
N SER A 68 -10.99 26.17 -10.01
CA SER A 68 -10.17 26.88 -9.02
C SER A 68 -9.16 25.92 -8.36
N PRO A 69 -7.85 26.10 -8.57
CA PRO A 69 -6.83 25.30 -7.90
C PRO A 69 -6.98 25.26 -6.37
N ALA A 70 -7.31 26.41 -5.78
CA ALA A 70 -7.51 26.52 -4.34
C ALA A 70 -8.70 25.68 -3.85
N SER A 71 -9.84 25.73 -4.56
CA SER A 71 -11.02 24.93 -4.22
C SER A 71 -10.77 23.43 -4.39
N VAL A 72 -10.06 23.02 -5.44
CA VAL A 72 -9.65 21.62 -5.64
C VAL A 72 -8.74 21.16 -4.52
N ALA A 73 -7.76 21.95 -4.14
CA ALA A 73 -6.84 21.62 -3.04
C ALA A 73 -7.56 21.52 -1.68
N GLU A 74 -8.52 22.42 -1.42
CA GLU A 74 -9.33 22.38 -0.19
C GLU A 74 -10.16 21.09 -0.11
N TYR A 75 -10.82 20.70 -1.20
CA TYR A 75 -11.59 19.45 -1.23
C TYR A 75 -10.70 18.21 -1.07
N LEU A 76 -9.55 18.17 -1.70
CA LEU A 76 -8.57 17.08 -1.52
C LEU A 76 -8.09 16.97 -0.07
N ARG A 77 -7.83 18.11 0.63
CA ARG A 77 -7.48 18.11 2.05
C ARG A 77 -8.61 17.55 2.90
N PHE A 78 -9.84 17.96 2.63
CA PHE A 78 -11.01 17.39 3.31
C PHE A 78 -11.10 15.88 3.12
N LEU A 79 -10.91 15.37 1.90
CA LEU A 79 -10.92 13.93 1.63
C LEU A 79 -9.85 13.17 2.43
N ILE A 80 -8.66 13.76 2.61
CA ILE A 80 -7.60 13.20 3.48
C ILE A 80 -8.05 13.19 4.94
N ASP A 81 -8.62 14.30 5.43
CA ASP A 81 -9.02 14.45 6.84
C ASP A 81 -10.13 13.48 7.26
N VAL A 82 -10.97 13.08 6.31
CA VAL A 82 -12.06 12.12 6.57
C VAL A 82 -11.71 10.70 6.13
N ASP A 83 -10.44 10.43 5.81
CA ASP A 83 -9.94 9.15 5.30
C ASP A 83 -10.81 8.59 4.15
N ARG A 84 -11.19 9.45 3.20
CA ARG A 84 -12.04 9.05 2.08
C ARG A 84 -11.25 8.24 1.06
N LYS A 85 -11.76 7.07 0.73
CA LYS A 85 -11.25 6.29 -0.41
C LYS A 85 -11.74 6.91 -1.71
N SER A 86 -10.88 7.70 -2.34
CA SER A 86 -11.12 8.42 -3.58
C SER A 86 -10.02 8.08 -4.57
N THR A 87 -10.40 7.67 -5.79
CA THR A 87 -9.44 7.32 -6.84
C THR A 87 -8.62 8.55 -7.29
N PRO A 88 -9.22 9.71 -7.59
CA PRO A 88 -8.45 10.90 -7.95
C PRO A 88 -7.55 11.42 -6.82
N LEU A 89 -7.99 11.33 -5.54
CA LEU A 89 -7.12 11.65 -4.41
C LEU A 89 -5.88 10.76 -4.38
N LYS A 90 -6.05 9.44 -4.53
CA LYS A 90 -4.92 8.49 -4.57
C LYS A 90 -3.97 8.78 -5.72
N SER A 91 -4.49 9.13 -6.90
CA SER A 91 -3.67 9.52 -8.06
C SER A 91 -2.81 10.75 -7.75
N ILE A 92 -3.43 11.81 -7.22
CA ILE A 92 -2.73 13.06 -6.89
C ILE A 92 -1.71 12.84 -5.76
N GLN A 93 -2.07 12.11 -4.71
CA GLN A 93 -1.12 11.73 -3.65
C GLN A 93 0.07 10.97 -4.21
N GLY A 94 -0.17 9.99 -5.09
CA GLY A 94 0.89 9.23 -5.75
C GLY A 94 1.88 10.11 -6.53
N LYS A 95 1.38 11.10 -7.25
CA LYS A 95 2.20 12.09 -7.98
C LYS A 95 3.02 12.99 -7.02
N ILE A 96 2.42 13.43 -5.91
CA ILE A 96 3.11 14.23 -4.88
C ILE A 96 4.22 13.41 -4.22
N TRP A 97 3.95 12.15 -3.87
CA TRP A 97 4.96 11.27 -3.28
C TRP A 97 6.08 10.99 -4.27
N GLN A 98 5.77 10.72 -5.53
CA GLN A 98 6.79 10.53 -6.57
C GLN A 98 7.73 11.73 -6.64
N ALA A 99 7.19 12.95 -6.73
CA ALA A 99 8.00 14.17 -6.76
C ALA A 99 8.87 14.31 -5.49
N GLY A 100 8.32 13.98 -4.31
CA GLY A 100 9.04 13.99 -3.04
C GLY A 100 10.18 12.96 -2.98
N TYR A 101 9.96 11.77 -3.51
CA TYR A 101 11.00 10.75 -3.62
C TYR A 101 12.10 11.14 -4.61
N GLU A 102 11.73 11.66 -5.76
CA GLU A 102 12.68 12.07 -6.81
C GLU A 102 13.53 13.27 -6.38
N SER A 103 12.97 14.20 -5.60
CA SER A 103 13.73 15.33 -5.02
C SER A 103 14.60 14.92 -3.81
N GLY A 104 14.36 13.75 -3.21
CA GLY A 104 15.01 13.30 -1.99
C GLY A 104 14.42 13.88 -0.69
N ASP A 105 13.31 14.63 -0.79
CA ASP A 105 12.58 15.16 0.38
C ASP A 105 11.83 14.06 1.14
N LEU A 106 11.58 12.93 0.48
CA LEU A 106 10.89 11.77 1.03
C LEU A 106 11.76 10.53 0.88
N ARG A 107 11.87 9.74 1.95
CA ARG A 107 12.47 8.40 1.95
C ARG A 107 11.57 7.44 2.70
N SER A 108 11.42 6.25 2.15
CA SER A 108 10.61 5.20 2.76
C SER A 108 11.38 4.51 3.87
N GLN A 109 10.66 4.22 4.94
CA GLN A 109 11.15 3.42 6.05
C GLN A 109 10.71 1.97 5.88
N ILE A 110 11.66 1.07 5.91
CA ILE A 110 11.46 -0.38 5.84
C ILE A 110 12.00 -1.00 7.12
N PHE A 111 11.38 -2.03 7.67
CA PHE A 111 11.92 -2.74 8.83
C PHE A 111 13.26 -3.41 8.47
N ASP A 112 14.23 -3.34 9.38
CA ASP A 112 15.62 -3.76 9.16
C ASP A 112 15.77 -5.25 8.77
N ASP A 113 14.82 -6.09 9.13
CA ASP A 113 14.79 -7.53 8.81
C ASP A 113 14.24 -7.83 7.39
N VAL A 114 13.63 -6.87 6.73
CA VAL A 114 13.00 -7.07 5.40
C VAL A 114 14.05 -7.21 4.29
N PRO A 115 15.04 -6.31 4.14
CA PRO A 115 16.04 -6.45 3.09
C PRO A 115 16.83 -7.76 3.16
N PRO A 116 17.35 -8.21 4.33
CA PRO A 116 18.02 -9.50 4.43
C PRO A 116 17.09 -10.69 4.09
N ALA A 117 15.82 -10.60 4.44
CA ALA A 117 14.84 -11.62 4.08
C ALA A 117 14.63 -11.70 2.56
N PHE A 118 14.52 -10.55 1.90
CA PHE A 118 14.40 -10.48 0.44
C PHE A 118 15.61 -11.09 -0.26
N GLU A 119 16.82 -10.77 0.20
CA GLU A 119 18.07 -11.38 -0.31
C GLU A 119 18.07 -12.90 -0.14
N ARG A 120 17.73 -13.38 1.05
CA ARG A 120 17.68 -14.80 1.40
C ARG A 120 16.67 -15.56 0.54
N TRP A 121 15.45 -15.03 0.39
CA TRP A 121 14.40 -15.64 -0.43
C TRP A 121 14.75 -15.62 -1.91
N LYS A 122 15.29 -14.52 -2.42
CA LYS A 122 15.76 -14.43 -3.81
C LYS A 122 16.88 -15.45 -4.10
N ALA A 123 17.84 -15.59 -3.20
CA ALA A 123 18.91 -16.57 -3.32
C ALA A 123 18.38 -18.01 -3.29
N ALA A 124 17.29 -18.26 -2.56
CA ALA A 124 16.58 -19.55 -2.54
C ALA A 124 15.64 -19.77 -3.75
N GLY A 125 15.63 -18.85 -4.73
CA GLY A 125 14.80 -18.95 -5.92
C GLY A 125 13.29 -18.71 -5.67
N LYS A 126 12.93 -18.01 -4.58
CA LYS A 126 11.54 -17.67 -4.26
C LYS A 126 11.09 -16.43 -4.99
N THR A 127 9.82 -16.37 -5.29
CA THR A 127 9.14 -15.18 -5.82
C THR A 127 8.67 -14.29 -4.67
N ILE A 128 8.86 -12.97 -4.80
CA ILE A 128 8.37 -11.98 -3.84
C ILE A 128 7.40 -11.06 -4.57
N ALA A 129 6.20 -10.93 -4.04
CA ALA A 129 5.16 -10.05 -4.56
C ALA A 129 4.57 -9.20 -3.43
N ILE A 130 4.07 -8.04 -3.77
CA ILE A 130 3.45 -7.09 -2.84
C ILE A 130 1.95 -7.00 -3.12
N TYR A 131 1.12 -6.96 -2.07
CA TYR A 131 -0.30 -6.69 -2.17
C TYR A 131 -0.73 -5.65 -1.15
N SER A 132 -1.07 -4.46 -1.63
CA SER A 132 -1.43 -3.32 -0.79
C SER A 132 -2.64 -2.57 -1.35
N SER A 133 -3.31 -1.78 -0.51
CA SER A 133 -4.37 -0.86 -0.95
C SER A 133 -3.84 0.38 -1.69
N GLY A 134 -2.55 0.67 -1.58
CA GLY A 134 -1.89 1.72 -2.36
C GLY A 134 -1.75 1.33 -3.84
N SER A 135 -1.76 2.31 -4.75
CA SER A 135 -1.55 2.06 -6.18
C SER A 135 -0.20 1.38 -6.44
N VAL A 136 -0.11 0.59 -7.52
CA VAL A 136 1.15 -0.05 -7.94
C VAL A 136 2.29 0.97 -8.06
N LEU A 137 2.03 2.17 -8.56
CA LEU A 137 3.04 3.24 -8.63
C LEU A 137 3.54 3.65 -7.24
N ALA A 138 2.62 3.85 -6.29
CA ALA A 138 2.99 4.21 -4.92
C ALA A 138 3.80 3.10 -4.24
N GLN A 139 3.43 1.85 -4.45
CA GLN A 139 4.17 0.69 -3.95
C GLN A 139 5.59 0.63 -4.52
N LYS A 140 5.74 0.79 -5.84
CA LYS A 140 7.05 0.79 -6.52
C LYS A 140 7.94 1.92 -6.01
N ASN A 141 7.40 3.14 -5.84
CA ASN A 141 8.15 4.26 -5.30
C ASN A 141 8.58 4.00 -3.85
N LEU A 142 7.69 3.41 -3.04
CA LEU A 142 8.00 3.08 -1.66
C LEU A 142 9.20 2.12 -1.56
N PHE A 143 9.25 1.08 -2.37
CA PHE A 143 10.37 0.12 -2.35
C PHE A 143 11.61 0.59 -3.12
N LYS A 144 11.48 1.56 -4.02
CA LYS A 144 12.60 2.12 -4.77
C LYS A 144 13.44 3.10 -3.96
N PHE A 145 12.79 3.91 -3.13
CA PHE A 145 13.43 5.02 -2.43
C PHE A 145 13.52 4.78 -0.93
N THR A 146 13.98 3.58 -0.54
CA THR A 146 14.07 3.22 0.87
C THR A 146 15.34 3.73 1.53
N ASP A 147 15.38 3.75 2.85
CA ASP A 147 16.58 3.98 3.66
C ASP A 147 17.62 2.85 3.50
N HIS A 148 17.22 1.70 2.95
CA HIS A 148 18.08 0.57 2.61
C HIS A 148 18.44 0.48 1.10
N GLY A 149 18.14 1.53 0.32
CA GLY A 149 18.37 1.57 -1.13
C GLY A 149 17.17 1.05 -1.94
N ASP A 150 17.41 0.65 -3.18
CA ASP A 150 16.37 0.18 -4.11
C ASP A 150 16.09 -1.32 -3.91
N LEU A 151 14.93 -1.64 -3.32
CA LEU A 151 14.47 -3.01 -3.09
C LEU A 151 13.59 -3.56 -4.21
N THR A 152 13.27 -2.77 -5.24
CA THR A 152 12.40 -3.22 -6.34
C THR A 152 12.98 -4.37 -7.13
N THR A 153 14.29 -4.52 -7.14
CA THR A 153 15.01 -5.60 -7.84
C THR A 153 14.72 -7.00 -7.26
N PHE A 154 14.23 -7.06 -6.03
CA PHE A 154 13.83 -8.32 -5.38
C PHE A 154 12.37 -8.69 -5.66
N ILE A 155 11.53 -7.70 -5.99
CA ILE A 155 10.08 -7.85 -6.09
C ILE A 155 9.70 -8.14 -7.55
N SER A 156 9.01 -9.25 -7.76
CA SER A 156 8.56 -9.68 -9.08
C SER A 156 7.29 -8.98 -9.52
N ASP A 157 6.31 -8.87 -8.60
CA ASP A 157 4.97 -8.38 -8.92
C ASP A 157 4.39 -7.49 -7.83
N TYR A 158 3.47 -6.61 -8.25
CA TYR A 158 2.77 -5.66 -7.38
C TYR A 158 1.28 -5.71 -7.66
N PHE A 159 0.49 -5.97 -6.64
CA PHE A 159 -0.97 -6.01 -6.69
C PHE A 159 -1.57 -4.89 -5.87
N ASP A 160 -2.61 -4.27 -6.38
CA ASP A 160 -3.44 -3.31 -5.65
C ASP A 160 -4.91 -3.75 -5.65
N THR A 161 -5.80 -2.91 -5.13
CA THR A 161 -7.23 -3.23 -5.04
C THR A 161 -7.96 -3.32 -6.40
N ASN A 162 -7.27 -3.16 -7.52
CA ASN A 162 -7.83 -3.46 -8.84
C ASN A 162 -7.99 -4.98 -9.07
N VAL A 163 -7.17 -5.82 -8.43
CA VAL A 163 -7.35 -7.28 -8.47
C VAL A 163 -8.56 -7.72 -7.64
N GLY A 164 -8.95 -6.91 -6.64
CA GLY A 164 -10.05 -7.10 -5.70
C GLY A 164 -9.72 -6.58 -4.31
N GLY A 165 -10.66 -6.71 -3.37
CA GLY A 165 -10.47 -6.28 -1.99
C GLY A 165 -9.60 -7.25 -1.19
N LYS A 166 -8.75 -6.73 -0.29
CA LYS A 166 -7.85 -7.54 0.56
C LYS A 166 -8.58 -8.47 1.55
N LYS A 167 -9.88 -8.25 1.79
CA LYS A 167 -10.74 -9.11 2.64
C LYS A 167 -11.59 -10.09 1.82
N GLU A 168 -11.31 -10.24 0.54
CA GLU A 168 -12.03 -11.10 -0.38
C GLU A 168 -11.14 -12.27 -0.83
N ALA A 169 -11.56 -13.51 -0.58
CA ALA A 169 -10.80 -14.72 -0.95
C ALA A 169 -10.54 -14.80 -2.47
N GLU A 170 -11.44 -14.27 -3.28
CA GLU A 170 -11.32 -14.25 -4.74
C GLU A 170 -10.10 -13.45 -5.21
N SER A 171 -9.74 -12.36 -4.50
CA SER A 171 -8.54 -11.56 -4.82
C SER A 171 -7.27 -12.40 -4.75
N TYR A 172 -7.16 -13.24 -3.72
CA TYR A 172 -5.98 -14.11 -3.52
C TYR A 172 -5.92 -15.26 -4.53
N ARG A 173 -7.08 -15.79 -5.01
CA ARG A 173 -7.09 -16.77 -6.10
C ARG A 173 -6.55 -16.17 -7.39
N LYS A 174 -7.02 -14.96 -7.75
CA LYS A 174 -6.54 -14.24 -8.94
C LYS A 174 -5.03 -13.96 -8.84
N ILE A 175 -4.55 -13.52 -7.67
CA ILE A 175 -3.11 -13.29 -7.42
C ILE A 175 -2.32 -14.59 -7.60
N ALA A 176 -2.80 -15.71 -7.07
CA ALA A 176 -2.14 -17.01 -7.22
C ALA A 176 -2.07 -17.45 -8.69
N GLU A 177 -3.16 -17.27 -9.44
CA GLU A 177 -3.23 -17.53 -10.88
C GLU A 177 -2.23 -16.64 -11.66
N GLU A 178 -2.18 -15.33 -11.36
CA GLU A 178 -1.30 -14.37 -12.03
C GLU A 178 0.17 -14.65 -11.73
N LEU A 179 0.50 -15.04 -10.49
CA LEU A 179 1.84 -15.47 -10.09
C LEU A 179 2.23 -16.84 -10.69
N GLY A 180 1.26 -17.63 -11.14
CA GLY A 180 1.49 -18.96 -11.71
C GLY A 180 1.84 -20.03 -10.66
N PHE A 181 1.38 -19.88 -9.41
CA PHE A 181 1.62 -20.82 -8.33
C PHE A 181 0.31 -21.40 -7.78
N GLU A 182 0.40 -22.65 -7.32
CA GLU A 182 -0.66 -23.22 -6.50
C GLU A 182 -0.79 -22.43 -5.18
N ALA A 183 -2.02 -22.18 -4.74
CA ALA A 183 -2.28 -21.36 -3.56
C ALA A 183 -1.53 -21.83 -2.30
N ASN A 184 -1.42 -23.15 -2.10
CA ASN A 184 -0.83 -23.77 -0.93
C ASN A 184 0.70 -23.65 -0.81
N VAL A 185 1.39 -23.11 -1.84
CA VAL A 185 2.83 -22.81 -1.81
C VAL A 185 3.11 -21.30 -1.75
N ILE A 186 2.08 -20.48 -1.65
CA ILE A 186 2.18 -19.03 -1.42
C ILE A 186 1.97 -18.74 0.06
N LEU A 187 2.86 -17.98 0.67
CA LEU A 187 2.70 -17.46 2.03
C LEU A 187 2.33 -15.97 1.98
N PHE A 188 1.11 -15.65 2.43
CA PHE A 188 0.69 -14.26 2.63
C PHE A 188 1.02 -13.80 4.04
N VAL A 189 1.67 -12.64 4.15
CA VAL A 189 2.03 -12.02 5.42
C VAL A 189 1.36 -10.65 5.52
N SER A 190 0.60 -10.42 6.57
CA SER A 190 -0.10 -9.16 6.86
C SER A 190 -0.27 -8.98 8.37
N ASP A 191 -0.45 -7.75 8.82
CA ASP A 191 -0.81 -7.42 10.21
C ASP A 191 -2.33 -7.42 10.47
N VAL A 192 -3.15 -7.64 9.42
CA VAL A 192 -4.61 -7.59 9.46
C VAL A 192 -5.22 -8.99 9.45
N PRO A 193 -5.75 -9.50 10.59
CA PRO A 193 -6.30 -10.87 10.67
C PRO A 193 -7.39 -11.16 9.63
N ALA A 194 -8.27 -10.19 9.33
CA ALA A 194 -9.34 -10.36 8.35
C ALA A 194 -8.83 -10.59 6.92
N GLU A 195 -7.66 -10.06 6.59
CA GLU A 195 -6.99 -10.31 5.30
C GLU A 195 -6.37 -11.71 5.25
N LEU A 196 -5.77 -12.13 6.37
CA LEU A 196 -5.22 -13.48 6.51
C LEU A 196 -6.32 -14.54 6.42
N GLU A 197 -7.50 -14.30 7.01
CA GLU A 197 -8.65 -15.19 6.88
C GLU A 197 -9.13 -15.33 5.42
N ALA A 198 -9.19 -14.22 4.69
CA ALA A 198 -9.54 -14.24 3.27
C ALA A 198 -8.52 -15.02 2.44
N ALA A 199 -7.22 -14.79 2.69
CA ALA A 199 -6.13 -15.51 2.04
C ALA A 199 -6.17 -17.02 2.36
N ARG A 200 -6.35 -17.39 3.63
CA ARG A 200 -6.48 -18.78 4.06
C ARG A 200 -7.68 -19.49 3.40
N SER A 201 -8.80 -18.78 3.30
CA SER A 201 -10.01 -19.28 2.64
C SER A 201 -9.83 -19.54 1.15
N SER A 202 -8.82 -18.90 0.53
CA SER A 202 -8.43 -19.16 -0.87
C SER A 202 -7.38 -20.28 -1.01
N GLY A 203 -6.89 -20.83 0.11
CA GLY A 203 -5.90 -21.91 0.16
C GLY A 203 -4.46 -21.48 0.35
N LEU A 204 -4.18 -20.17 0.51
CA LEU A 204 -2.84 -19.67 0.82
C LEU A 204 -2.42 -20.08 2.24
N GLN A 205 -1.11 -20.22 2.44
CA GLN A 205 -0.53 -20.19 3.78
C GLN A 205 -0.49 -18.75 4.29
N THR A 206 -0.55 -18.56 5.60
CA THR A 206 -0.68 -17.22 6.20
C THR A 206 0.20 -17.07 7.42
N ALA A 207 0.78 -15.88 7.60
CA ALA A 207 1.49 -15.48 8.81
C ALA A 207 1.05 -14.07 9.24
N LEU A 208 0.84 -13.90 10.54
CA LEU A 208 0.46 -12.65 11.16
C LEU A 208 1.70 -11.86 11.56
N SER A 209 1.88 -10.69 10.96
CA SER A 209 2.96 -9.76 11.31
C SER A 209 2.61 -9.00 12.57
N ILE A 210 3.42 -9.13 13.62
CA ILE A 210 3.28 -8.38 14.87
C ILE A 210 4.46 -7.42 14.99
N ARG A 211 4.29 -6.20 14.52
CA ARG A 211 5.31 -5.15 14.55
C ARG A 211 5.01 -4.12 15.63
N LYS A 212 6.05 -3.45 16.08
CA LYS A 212 5.88 -2.30 16.98
C LYS A 212 5.04 -1.22 16.29
N GLY A 213 3.95 -0.82 16.92
CA GLY A 213 3.04 0.20 16.41
C GLY A 213 1.80 -0.35 15.72
N ASN A 214 1.73 -1.66 15.44
CA ASN A 214 0.51 -2.29 14.95
C ASN A 214 -0.61 -2.21 15.99
N ALA A 215 -1.85 -2.32 15.53
CA ALA A 215 -3.00 -2.44 16.43
C ALA A 215 -2.86 -3.69 17.31
N SER A 216 -3.36 -3.60 18.54
CA SER A 216 -3.47 -4.77 19.40
C SER A 216 -4.43 -5.78 18.77
N ILE A 217 -4.03 -7.04 18.76
CA ILE A 217 -4.81 -8.14 18.22
C ILE A 217 -5.35 -8.94 19.39
N ASP A 218 -6.63 -9.32 19.32
CA ASP A 218 -7.24 -10.21 20.30
C ASP A 218 -6.54 -11.58 20.30
N GLU A 219 -6.39 -12.22 21.46
CA GLU A 219 -5.59 -13.44 21.65
C GLU A 219 -6.10 -14.67 20.87
N ASP A 220 -7.29 -14.64 20.31
CA ASP A 220 -7.94 -15.77 19.60
C ASP A 220 -7.57 -15.92 18.11
N PHE A 221 -6.44 -15.38 17.66
CA PHE A 221 -6.00 -15.60 16.26
C PHE A 221 -5.38 -16.99 16.04
N THR A 222 -5.65 -17.58 14.89
CA THR A 222 -5.22 -18.94 14.53
C THR A 222 -4.05 -18.99 13.54
N HIS A 223 -3.48 -17.84 13.19
CA HIS A 223 -2.35 -17.73 12.27
C HIS A 223 -1.03 -17.81 13.03
N GLN A 224 0.02 -18.32 12.36
CA GLN A 224 1.36 -18.22 12.91
C GLN A 224 1.74 -16.74 13.06
N ALA A 225 2.08 -16.33 14.29
CA ALA A 225 2.55 -14.97 14.53
C ALA A 225 4.07 -14.89 14.34
N VAL A 226 4.53 -13.80 13.72
CA VAL A 226 5.95 -13.49 13.53
C VAL A 226 6.23 -12.03 13.87
N GLN A 227 7.32 -11.77 14.54
CA GLN A 227 7.77 -10.41 14.88
C GLN A 227 8.79 -9.89 13.87
N THR A 228 9.53 -10.81 13.24
CA THR A 228 10.50 -10.52 12.20
C THR A 228 10.38 -11.50 11.04
N PHE A 229 10.87 -11.13 9.87
CA PHE A 229 10.91 -12.03 8.72
C PHE A 229 11.98 -13.12 8.84
N ASP A 230 12.85 -13.06 9.86
CA ASP A 230 13.79 -14.14 10.18
C ASP A 230 13.07 -15.40 10.71
N GLU A 231 11.86 -15.25 11.24
CA GLU A 231 11.01 -16.34 11.71
C GLU A 231 10.26 -17.05 10.57
N LEU A 232 10.28 -16.48 9.36
CA LEU A 232 9.64 -17.06 8.18
C LEU A 232 10.54 -18.11 7.51
N PRO A 233 9.96 -19.15 6.89
CA PRO A 233 10.74 -20.20 6.21
C PRO A 233 11.58 -19.64 5.05
N ASN A 234 12.61 -20.41 4.64
CA ASN A 234 13.42 -20.12 3.45
C ASN A 234 12.89 -20.83 2.21
#